data_e7f2876307c87cd4eefac0c4b3f86250
#
_entry.id   e7f2876307c87cd4eefac0c4b3f86250
#
_cell.length_a   1.000
_cell.length_b   1.000
_cell.length_c   1.000
_cell.angle_alpha   90.00
_cell.angle_beta   90.00
_cell.angle_gamma   90.00
#
_symmetry.space_group_name_H-M   'P 1'
#
loop_
_entity.id
_entity.type
_entity.pdbx_description
1 polymer ?
#
loop_
_entity_poly.entity_id
_entity_poly.type
_entity_poly.pdbx_seq_one_letter_code
_entity_poly.pdbx_strand_id
1 'polypeptide(L)'
;MWRKKMSRTEILKNIQEIICDVLDDETIQITEETAVNDIKDWDSVAHMTIMAMIENEFGIQMDINEIVKVKTIKEILNSVENVL
;
A
#
# COMPACT_ATOMS: atom_id res chain seq x y z
N MET A 1 -23.27 -12.56 3.42
CA MET A 1 -22.33 -12.59 2.29
C MET A 1 -20.98 -13.10 2.73
N TRP A 2 -20.48 -14.06 1.98
CA TRP A 2 -19.20 -14.67 2.27
C TRP A 2 -18.06 -13.80 1.70
N ARG A 3 -17.00 -13.61 2.47
CA ARG A 3 -15.85 -12.82 2.05
C ARG A 3 -14.58 -13.65 2.16
N LYS A 4 -13.80 -13.67 1.09
CA LYS A 4 -12.54 -14.38 1.09
C LYS A 4 -11.51 -13.59 1.89
N LYS A 5 -10.82 -14.30 2.78
CA LYS A 5 -9.74 -13.70 3.55
C LYS A 5 -8.46 -13.73 2.73
N MET A 6 -7.81 -12.59 2.64
CA MET A 6 -6.55 -12.48 1.88
C MET A 6 -5.37 -12.75 2.79
N SER A 7 -4.39 -13.47 2.26
CA SER A 7 -3.13 -13.68 2.97
C SER A 7 -2.29 -12.41 2.89
N ARG A 8 -1.35 -12.28 3.81
CA ARG A 8 -0.44 -11.14 3.83
C ARG A 8 0.36 -11.05 2.53
N THR A 9 0.76 -12.19 1.97
CA THR A 9 1.47 -12.24 0.69
C THR A 9 0.63 -11.70 -0.45
N GLU A 10 -0.65 -12.04 -0.49
CA GLU A 10 -1.56 -11.54 -1.52
C GLU A 10 -1.74 -10.04 -1.41
N ILE A 11 -1.87 -9.53 -0.18
CA ILE A 11 -2.01 -8.10 0.05
C ILE A 11 -0.75 -7.37 -0.42
N LEU A 12 0.41 -7.90 -0.08
CA LEU A 12 1.68 -7.31 -0.49
C LEU A 12 1.80 -7.26 -2.01
N LYS A 13 1.41 -8.31 -2.69
CA LYS A 13 1.45 -8.37 -4.14
C LYS A 13 0.55 -7.31 -4.77
N ASN A 14 -0.66 -7.15 -4.23
CA ASN A 14 -1.58 -6.14 -4.74
C ASN A 14 -1.05 -4.73 -4.51
N ILE A 15 -0.42 -4.50 -3.35
CA ILE A 15 0.17 -3.20 -3.06
C ILE A 15 1.31 -2.91 -4.04
N GLN A 16 2.14 -3.90 -4.33
CA GLN A 16 3.23 -3.72 -5.29
C GLN A 16 2.69 -3.35 -6.67
N GLU A 17 1.62 -4.00 -7.12
CA GLU A 17 1.03 -3.68 -8.41
C GLU A 17 0.51 -2.24 -8.45
N ILE A 18 -0.12 -1.80 -7.36
CA ILE A 18 -0.61 -0.42 -7.27
C ILE A 18 0.55 0.57 -7.34
N ILE A 19 1.62 0.30 -6.62
CA ILE A 19 2.80 1.17 -6.61
C ILE A 19 3.42 1.26 -8.00
N CYS A 20 3.56 0.12 -8.66
CA CYS A 20 4.11 0.09 -10.02
C CYS A 20 3.25 0.90 -10.99
N ASP A 21 1.93 0.80 -10.85
CA ASP A 21 1.01 1.53 -11.71
C ASP A 21 1.11 3.04 -11.48
N VAL A 22 1.10 3.46 -10.23
CA VAL A 22 1.11 4.89 -9.91
C VAL A 22 2.42 5.53 -10.32
N LEU A 23 3.54 4.84 -10.09
CA LEU A 23 4.86 5.36 -10.40
C LEU A 23 5.29 5.04 -11.83
N ASP A 24 4.45 4.32 -12.58
CA ASP A 24 4.72 3.95 -13.97
C ASP A 24 6.08 3.25 -14.13
N ASP A 25 6.34 2.30 -13.26
CA ASP A 25 7.61 1.57 -13.24
C ASP A 25 7.38 0.13 -12.81
N GLU A 26 7.38 -0.79 -13.76
CA GLU A 26 7.10 -2.20 -13.51
C GLU A 26 8.27 -2.93 -12.85
N THR A 27 9.42 -2.28 -12.72
CA THR A 27 10.60 -2.92 -12.12
C THR A 27 10.65 -2.81 -10.60
N ILE A 28 9.75 -2.01 -10.01
CA ILE A 28 9.74 -1.82 -8.56
C ILE A 28 9.36 -3.13 -7.86
N GLN A 29 10.19 -3.54 -6.91
CA GLN A 29 9.90 -4.69 -6.06
C GLN A 29 9.95 -4.25 -4.60
N ILE A 30 8.98 -4.69 -3.82
CA ILE A 30 8.90 -4.30 -2.43
C ILE A 30 8.88 -5.52 -1.53
N THR A 31 9.35 -5.31 -0.30
CA THR A 31 9.19 -6.26 0.79
C THR A 31 8.60 -5.49 1.97
N GLU A 32 8.29 -6.20 3.04
CA GLU A 32 7.75 -5.54 4.23
C GLU A 32 8.72 -4.51 4.81
N GLU A 33 10.01 -4.74 4.65
CA GLU A 33 11.05 -3.86 5.19
C GLU A 33 11.34 -2.65 4.31
N THR A 34 10.77 -2.60 3.11
CA THR A 34 11.03 -1.49 2.20
C THR A 34 10.51 -0.18 2.79
N ALA A 35 11.38 0.83 2.84
CA ALA A 35 10.98 2.16 3.25
C ALA A 35 10.43 2.90 2.04
N VAL A 36 9.29 3.57 2.20
CA VAL A 36 8.68 4.28 1.06
C VAL A 36 9.59 5.37 0.53
N ASN A 37 10.39 5.99 1.39
CA ASN A 37 11.33 7.03 0.96
C ASN A 37 12.47 6.51 0.11
N ASP A 38 12.72 5.20 0.13
CA ASP A 38 13.75 4.59 -0.69
C ASP A 38 13.25 4.24 -2.10
N ILE A 39 11.96 4.39 -2.34
CA ILE A 39 11.40 4.11 -3.65
C ILE A 39 11.50 5.37 -4.50
N LYS A 40 12.15 5.24 -5.67
CA LYS A 40 12.33 6.35 -6.58
C LYS A 40 10.98 6.93 -7.01
N ASP A 41 10.91 8.25 -7.06
CA ASP A 41 9.72 8.99 -7.50
C ASP A 41 8.55 8.97 -6.52
N TRP A 42 8.73 8.42 -5.35
CA TRP A 42 7.70 8.43 -4.32
C TRP A 42 7.74 9.78 -3.59
N ASP A 43 6.86 10.68 -4.01
CA ASP A 43 6.73 12.01 -3.37
C ASP A 43 5.39 12.08 -2.62
N SER A 44 5.07 13.26 -2.12
CA SER A 44 3.85 13.46 -1.34
C SER A 44 2.59 13.18 -2.15
N VAL A 45 2.59 13.57 -3.42
CA VAL A 45 1.43 13.33 -4.30
C VAL A 45 1.28 11.84 -4.55
N ALA A 46 2.39 11.17 -4.89
CA ALA A 46 2.35 9.73 -5.11
C ALA A 46 1.89 8.99 -3.86
N HIS A 47 2.37 9.41 -2.69
CA HIS A 47 1.99 8.80 -1.42
C HIS A 47 0.47 8.81 -1.24
N MET A 48 -0.14 9.97 -1.40
CA MET A 48 -1.58 10.10 -1.21
C MET A 48 -2.35 9.32 -2.29
N THR A 49 -1.86 9.35 -3.52
CA THR A 49 -2.51 8.62 -4.62
C THR A 49 -2.46 7.11 -4.37
N ILE A 50 -1.29 6.60 -3.97
CA ILE A 50 -1.12 5.17 -3.71
C ILE A 50 -2.03 4.73 -2.55
N MET A 51 -2.05 5.51 -1.48
CA MET A 51 -2.87 5.16 -0.32
C MET A 51 -4.36 5.17 -0.69
N ALA A 52 -4.79 6.14 -1.49
CA ALA A 52 -6.19 6.20 -1.94
C ALA A 52 -6.55 4.98 -2.79
N MET A 53 -5.64 4.55 -3.65
CA MET A 53 -5.87 3.37 -4.47
C MET A 53 -5.92 2.09 -3.65
N ILE A 54 -5.09 2.02 -2.60
CA ILE A 54 -5.12 0.89 -1.68
C ILE A 54 -6.46 0.82 -0.96
N GLU A 55 -6.95 1.96 -0.49
CA GLU A 55 -8.26 2.02 0.15
C GLU A 55 -9.35 1.53 -0.80
N ASN A 56 -9.29 1.96 -2.04
CA ASN A 56 -10.27 1.56 -3.05
C ASN A 56 -10.18 0.07 -3.38
N GLU A 57 -8.97 -0.43 -3.52
CA GLU A 57 -8.75 -1.83 -3.90
C GLU A 57 -9.28 -2.80 -2.83
N PHE A 58 -9.08 -2.49 -1.58
CA PHE A 58 -9.47 -3.37 -0.47
C PHE A 58 -10.82 -2.99 0.15
N GLY A 59 -11.45 -1.91 -0.34
CA GLY A 59 -12.72 -1.46 0.20
C GLY A 59 -12.64 -1.00 1.64
N ILE A 60 -11.53 -0.36 2.02
CA ILE A 60 -11.28 0.08 3.38
C ILE A 60 -11.08 1.59 3.42
N GLN A 61 -11.12 2.14 4.64
CA GLN A 61 -10.84 3.54 4.86
C GLN A 61 -9.85 3.67 6.01
N MET A 62 -8.73 4.35 5.75
CA MET A 62 -7.69 4.55 6.75
C MET A 62 -7.72 5.99 7.25
N ASP A 63 -7.31 6.15 8.52
CA ASP A 63 -7.20 7.47 9.13
C ASP A 63 -6.11 8.26 8.42
N ILE A 64 -6.40 9.52 8.08
CA ILE A 64 -5.44 10.38 7.42
C ILE A 64 -4.15 10.52 8.23
N ASN A 65 -4.26 10.52 9.56
CA ASN A 65 -3.08 10.60 10.42
C ASN A 65 -2.19 9.38 10.29
N GLU A 66 -2.78 8.21 10.07
CA GLU A 66 -2.01 7.00 9.82
C GLU A 66 -1.34 7.08 8.45
N ILE A 67 -2.08 7.56 7.45
CA ILE A 67 -1.57 7.65 6.08
C ILE A 67 -0.32 8.51 6.02
N VAL A 68 -0.34 9.69 6.66
CA VAL A 68 0.80 10.60 6.57
C VAL A 68 2.01 10.12 7.37
N LYS A 69 1.81 9.20 8.30
CA LYS A 69 2.91 8.69 9.13
C LYS A 69 3.56 7.43 8.59
N VAL A 70 2.98 6.83 7.57
CA VAL A 70 3.51 5.59 7.00
C VAL A 70 4.92 5.81 6.46
N LYS A 71 5.85 4.95 6.86
CA LYS A 71 7.25 5.00 6.43
C LYS A 71 7.73 3.72 5.79
N THR A 72 7.07 2.60 6.08
CA THR A 72 7.46 1.29 5.53
C THR A 72 6.26 0.57 4.96
N ILE A 73 6.55 -0.37 4.08
CA ILE A 73 5.49 -1.21 3.49
C ILE A 73 4.81 -2.05 4.57
N LYS A 74 5.57 -2.49 5.58
CA LYS A 74 5.01 -3.25 6.69
C LYS A 74 3.86 -2.49 7.37
N GLU A 75 4.04 -1.19 7.56
CA GLU A 75 3.00 -0.36 8.18
C GLU A 75 1.74 -0.31 7.33
N ILE A 76 1.90 -0.25 6.01
CA ILE A 76 0.75 -0.30 5.10
C ILE A 76 0.04 -1.64 5.23
N LEU A 77 0.80 -2.74 5.22
CA LEU A 77 0.22 -4.07 5.37
C LEU A 77 -0.55 -4.21 6.66
N ASN A 78 0.03 -3.73 7.76
CA ASN A 78 -0.62 -3.81 9.06
C ASN A 78 -1.94 -3.03 9.06
N SER A 79 -1.95 -1.85 8.46
CA SER A 79 -3.16 -1.03 8.39
C SER A 79 -4.25 -1.72 7.59
N VAL A 80 -3.89 -2.33 6.47
CA VAL A 80 -4.85 -3.05 5.64
C VAL A 80 -5.43 -4.25 6.40
N GLU A 81 -4.56 -5.04 7.03
CA GLU A 81 -5.01 -6.22 7.76
C GLU A 81 -5.91 -5.89 8.94
N ASN A 82 -5.66 -4.77 9.59
CA ASN A 82 -6.45 -4.38 10.77
C ASN A 82 -7.91 -4.08 10.43
N VAL A 83 -8.21 -3.72 9.19
CA VAL A 83 -9.58 -3.35 8.79
C VAL A 83 -10.22 -4.37 7.85
N LEU A 84 -9.50 -5.39 7.46
CA LEU A 84 -10.07 -6.45 6.62
C LEU A 84 -10.89 -7.46 7.42
#